data_b0b65eee449b090be14fb11a2c7c7629
#
_entry.id   b0b65eee449b090be14fb11a2c7c7629
#
_cell.length_a   1.000
_cell.length_b   1.000
_cell.length_c   1.000
_cell.angle_alpha   90.00
_cell.angle_beta   90.00
_cell.angle_gamma   90.00
#
_symmetry.space_group_name_H-M   'P 1'
#
loop_
_entity.id
_entity.type
_entity.pdbx_description
1 polymer ?
#
loop_
_entity_poly.entity_id
_entity_poly.type
_entity_poly.pdbx_seq_one_letter_code
_entity_poly.pdbx_strand_id
1 'polypeptide(L)'
;MNSMQIPAHVEQIIHTLNSHGYEAFAVGGCVRDTLLGRKPGDWDITTSARPEQVKALFRRTIDTGIQHGTVTIMMDRTGYEVTTYRIDGEYEDGRHPKQVEFTSDLLEDLRRRDFTINAMAYSHATGIVDAFDGVADLKARRIRCVGNAMERFTEDALRILRAIRFSAQLDFEIEKETFEAISVIAPNLAKVSKERIQMELTKLLCSEHPEKIREVYETGISTYVSPAFAALDWQNARVSAALPKEKYVRWAAFLRCGNSPENAVRVLRDLKLDNETISRVKTLVTWADVTPAADEAEVRRMMSCMEPEVWDSLMELNGYGQEIRDLVTTIRERGDCLSLKELAVKGQDLIAAGVKPGKEMGTILHELLEHVLKVSQDNEKETL
;
A
#
# COMPACT_ATOMS: atom_id res chain seq x y z
N MET A 1 -30.01 8.89 18.12
CA MET A 1 -28.78 8.36 17.52
C MET A 1 -27.83 9.54 17.31
N ASN A 2 -26.59 9.45 17.80
CA ASN A 2 -25.62 10.54 17.58
C ASN A 2 -25.40 10.70 16.08
N SER A 3 -25.53 11.93 15.57
CA SER A 3 -25.22 12.23 14.17
C SER A 3 -23.76 11.92 13.89
N MET A 4 -23.51 11.24 12.77
CA MET A 4 -22.13 10.97 12.32
C MET A 4 -21.45 12.30 11.97
N GLN A 5 -20.22 12.49 12.40
CA GLN A 5 -19.44 13.68 12.00
C GLN A 5 -18.90 13.45 10.58
N ILE A 6 -19.31 14.29 9.64
CA ILE A 6 -18.81 14.31 8.28
C ILE A 6 -18.09 15.65 8.02
N PRO A 7 -17.06 15.71 7.15
CA PRO A 7 -16.39 16.95 6.82
C PRO A 7 -17.34 17.97 6.17
N ALA A 8 -17.12 19.26 6.46
CA ALA A 8 -17.96 20.35 5.95
C ALA A 8 -18.11 20.34 4.41
N HIS A 9 -17.05 20.03 3.68
CA HIS A 9 -17.10 19.93 2.21
C HIS A 9 -17.97 18.77 1.73
N VAL A 10 -17.91 17.61 2.40
CA VAL A 10 -18.77 16.46 2.09
C VAL A 10 -20.22 16.81 2.34
N GLU A 11 -20.52 17.46 3.47
CA GLU A 11 -21.87 17.94 3.79
C GLU A 11 -22.35 18.95 2.76
N GLN A 12 -21.51 19.90 2.35
CA GLN A 12 -21.82 20.89 1.32
C GLN A 12 -22.15 20.23 -0.03
N ILE A 13 -21.37 19.21 -0.44
CA ILE A 13 -21.61 18.47 -1.69
C ILE A 13 -22.96 17.75 -1.62
N ILE A 14 -23.22 17.02 -0.54
CA ILE A 14 -24.48 16.29 -0.33
C ILE A 14 -25.66 17.28 -0.30
N HIS A 15 -25.54 18.38 0.42
CA HIS A 15 -26.57 19.40 0.49
C HIS A 15 -26.86 20.04 -0.89
N THR A 16 -25.83 20.36 -1.66
CA THR A 16 -25.98 20.93 -3.00
C THR A 16 -26.74 19.98 -3.91
N LEU A 17 -26.39 18.70 -3.92
CA LEU A 17 -27.10 17.70 -4.74
C LEU A 17 -28.57 17.55 -4.30
N ASN A 18 -28.82 17.43 -3.00
CA ASN A 18 -30.17 17.27 -2.44
C ASN A 18 -31.04 18.50 -2.73
N SER A 19 -30.53 19.72 -2.65
CA SER A 19 -31.26 20.94 -2.91
C SER A 19 -31.66 21.10 -4.40
N HIS A 20 -31.02 20.35 -5.30
CA HIS A 20 -31.37 20.30 -6.73
C HIS A 20 -32.20 19.05 -7.09
N GLY A 21 -32.72 18.32 -6.10
CA GLY A 21 -33.63 17.21 -6.30
C GLY A 21 -32.94 15.85 -6.54
N TYR A 22 -31.65 15.74 -6.27
CA TYR A 22 -30.91 14.48 -6.36
C TYR A 22 -30.66 13.92 -4.98
N GLU A 23 -30.75 12.60 -4.82
CA GLU A 23 -30.26 11.95 -3.62
C GLU A 23 -28.73 11.93 -3.59
N ALA A 24 -28.15 12.10 -2.40
CA ALA A 24 -26.70 11.98 -2.20
C ALA A 24 -26.38 11.51 -0.78
N PHE A 25 -25.37 10.63 -0.68
CA PHE A 25 -24.91 10.02 0.56
C PHE A 25 -23.40 9.87 0.58
N ALA A 26 -22.79 10.02 1.76
CA ALA A 26 -21.48 9.44 2.02
C ALA A 26 -21.61 7.90 2.02
N VAL A 27 -20.64 7.15 1.48
CA VAL A 27 -20.83 5.72 1.25
C VAL A 27 -19.53 4.92 1.42
N GLY A 28 -19.67 3.67 1.86
CA GLY A 28 -18.57 2.72 1.85
C GLY A 28 -17.59 2.87 3.00
N GLY A 29 -16.30 2.93 2.70
CA GLY A 29 -15.21 2.92 3.69
C GLY A 29 -15.28 4.04 4.71
N CYS A 30 -15.67 5.25 4.30
CA CYS A 30 -15.79 6.39 5.21
C CYS A 30 -16.90 6.20 6.25
N VAL A 31 -18.02 5.61 5.86
CA VAL A 31 -19.13 5.30 6.79
C VAL A 31 -18.68 4.25 7.79
N ARG A 32 -18.10 3.15 7.29
CA ARG A 32 -17.52 2.09 8.13
C ARG A 32 -16.52 2.64 9.14
N ASP A 33 -15.52 3.39 8.68
CA ASP A 33 -14.44 3.86 9.54
C ASP A 33 -14.93 4.85 10.59
N THR A 34 -15.88 5.73 10.23
CA THR A 34 -16.51 6.64 11.20
C THR A 34 -17.28 5.86 12.26
N LEU A 35 -18.03 4.80 11.90
CA LEU A 35 -18.75 3.94 12.85
C LEU A 35 -17.81 3.18 13.79
N LEU A 36 -16.58 2.87 13.33
CA LEU A 36 -15.53 2.25 14.14
C LEU A 36 -14.73 3.26 14.98
N GLY A 37 -15.06 4.57 14.92
CA GLY A 37 -14.31 5.63 15.59
C GLY A 37 -12.93 5.89 14.97
N ARG A 38 -12.72 5.43 13.73
CA ARG A 38 -11.49 5.66 12.96
C ARG A 38 -11.66 6.91 12.08
N LYS A 39 -10.57 7.61 11.83
CA LYS A 39 -10.57 8.74 10.88
C LYS A 39 -10.53 8.18 9.46
N PRO A 40 -11.54 8.44 8.61
CA PRO A 40 -11.50 8.04 7.21
C PRO A 40 -10.34 8.69 6.46
N GLY A 41 -9.70 7.94 5.57
CA GLY A 41 -8.67 8.47 4.66
C GLY A 41 -9.32 9.28 3.53
N ASP A 42 -10.35 8.71 2.92
CA ASP A 42 -11.07 9.29 1.79
C ASP A 42 -12.58 9.30 2.08
N TRP A 43 -13.30 10.21 1.42
CA TRP A 43 -14.75 10.34 1.51
C TRP A 43 -15.36 10.16 0.14
N ASP A 44 -15.99 9.01 -0.08
CA ASP A 44 -16.75 8.72 -1.28
C ASP A 44 -18.20 9.14 -1.12
N ILE A 45 -18.76 9.74 -2.17
CA ILE A 45 -20.14 10.15 -2.24
C ILE A 45 -20.83 9.39 -3.38
N THR A 46 -22.02 8.90 -3.13
CA THR A 46 -22.87 8.30 -4.15
C THR A 46 -24.15 9.11 -4.33
N THR A 47 -24.67 9.21 -5.56
CA THR A 47 -25.79 10.10 -5.89
C THR A 47 -26.67 9.53 -7.01
N SER A 48 -27.96 9.93 -7.04
CA SER A 48 -28.85 9.69 -8.17
C SER A 48 -28.57 10.62 -9.37
N ALA A 49 -27.79 11.70 -9.17
CA ALA A 49 -27.42 12.61 -10.25
C ALA A 49 -26.45 11.92 -11.23
N ARG A 50 -26.68 12.09 -12.53
CA ARG A 50 -25.77 11.63 -13.58
C ARG A 50 -24.49 12.49 -13.63
N PRO A 51 -23.39 12.00 -14.20
CA PRO A 51 -22.12 12.75 -14.24
C PRO A 51 -22.26 14.17 -14.80
N GLU A 52 -23.04 14.35 -15.86
CA GLU A 52 -23.27 15.66 -16.48
C GLU A 52 -24.03 16.61 -15.54
N GLN A 53 -24.98 16.08 -14.77
CA GLN A 53 -25.75 16.84 -13.78
C GLN A 53 -24.84 17.25 -12.60
N VAL A 54 -23.97 16.35 -12.13
CA VAL A 54 -22.95 16.68 -11.12
C VAL A 54 -22.05 17.81 -11.62
N LYS A 55 -21.52 17.70 -12.84
CA LYS A 55 -20.65 18.73 -13.45
C LYS A 55 -21.35 20.08 -13.59
N ALA A 56 -22.65 20.10 -13.87
CA ALA A 56 -23.42 21.33 -13.99
C ALA A 56 -23.59 22.08 -12.65
N LEU A 57 -23.58 21.38 -11.54
CA LEU A 57 -23.80 21.95 -10.20
C LEU A 57 -22.51 22.45 -9.51
N PHE A 58 -21.33 22.00 -9.94
CA PHE A 58 -20.07 22.33 -9.28
C PHE A 58 -19.10 23.03 -10.24
N ARG A 59 -18.51 24.11 -9.76
CA ARG A 59 -17.64 24.98 -10.56
C ARG A 59 -16.38 24.28 -11.07
N ARG A 60 -15.80 23.36 -10.27
CA ARG A 60 -14.53 22.71 -10.58
C ARG A 60 -14.66 21.21 -10.41
N THR A 61 -14.63 20.50 -11.53
CA THR A 61 -14.72 19.05 -11.59
C THR A 61 -13.63 18.47 -12.47
N ILE A 62 -13.26 17.21 -12.20
CA ILE A 62 -12.28 16.43 -12.98
C ILE A 62 -12.96 15.11 -13.37
N ASP A 63 -12.84 14.73 -14.63
CA ASP A 63 -13.37 13.49 -15.17
C ASP A 63 -12.43 12.32 -14.85
N THR A 64 -12.51 11.80 -13.62
CA THR A 64 -11.62 10.72 -13.15
C THR A 64 -12.10 9.32 -13.53
N GLY A 65 -13.37 9.16 -13.88
CA GLY A 65 -13.95 7.86 -14.21
C GLY A 65 -15.36 8.01 -14.80
N ILE A 66 -15.57 8.96 -15.71
CA ILE A 66 -16.89 9.33 -16.24
C ILE A 66 -17.61 8.15 -16.90
N GLN A 67 -16.88 7.25 -17.57
CA GLN A 67 -17.44 6.03 -18.16
C GLN A 67 -17.98 5.04 -17.10
N HIS A 68 -17.56 5.19 -15.84
CA HIS A 68 -18.06 4.41 -14.71
C HIS A 68 -18.96 5.22 -13.77
N GLY A 69 -19.33 6.42 -14.18
CA GLY A 69 -20.22 7.31 -13.43
C GLY A 69 -19.52 8.14 -12.36
N THR A 70 -18.20 8.20 -12.30
CA THR A 70 -17.45 8.92 -11.26
C THR A 70 -16.94 10.27 -11.80
N VAL A 71 -17.18 11.31 -11.01
CA VAL A 71 -16.64 12.67 -11.21
C VAL A 71 -15.98 13.11 -9.90
N THR A 72 -14.78 13.68 -9.97
CA THR A 72 -14.14 14.28 -8.80
C THR A 72 -14.50 15.76 -8.70
N ILE A 73 -15.08 16.17 -7.58
CA ILE A 73 -15.37 17.58 -7.25
C ILE A 73 -14.18 18.12 -6.47
N MET A 74 -13.65 19.26 -6.92
CA MET A 74 -12.51 19.92 -6.26
C MET A 74 -13.01 21.01 -5.32
N MET A 75 -12.76 20.85 -4.01
CA MET A 75 -13.04 21.82 -2.95
C MET A 75 -11.73 22.15 -2.22
N ASP A 76 -11.32 23.40 -2.20
CA ASP A 76 -10.09 23.88 -1.52
C ASP A 76 -8.85 22.99 -1.73
N ARG A 77 -8.56 22.62 -2.99
CA ARG A 77 -7.47 21.72 -3.43
C ARG A 77 -7.64 20.25 -3.03
N THR A 78 -8.76 19.88 -2.40
CA THR A 78 -9.09 18.48 -2.09
C THR A 78 -10.09 17.95 -3.10
N GLY A 79 -9.86 16.76 -3.62
CA GLY A 79 -10.79 16.06 -4.53
C GLY A 79 -11.72 15.15 -3.74
N TYR A 80 -13.00 15.18 -4.07
CA TYR A 80 -14.05 14.30 -3.55
C TYR A 80 -14.66 13.52 -4.69
N GLU A 81 -14.59 12.19 -4.63
CA GLU A 81 -15.21 11.34 -5.66
C GLU A 81 -16.70 11.24 -5.45
N VAL A 82 -17.45 11.56 -6.51
CA VAL A 82 -18.92 11.46 -6.56
C VAL A 82 -19.29 10.50 -7.68
N THR A 83 -19.92 9.39 -7.30
CA THR A 83 -20.30 8.33 -8.24
C THR A 83 -21.81 8.24 -8.37
N THR A 84 -22.31 8.25 -9.60
CA THR A 84 -23.71 8.00 -9.90
C THR A 84 -24.12 6.59 -9.51
N TYR A 85 -25.30 6.41 -8.91
CA TYR A 85 -25.88 5.07 -8.65
C TYR A 85 -25.87 4.24 -9.92
N ARG A 86 -25.41 3.01 -9.81
CA ARG A 86 -25.32 2.13 -10.95
C ARG A 86 -25.60 0.67 -10.61
N ILE A 87 -26.04 -0.03 -11.61
CA ILE A 87 -26.10 -1.49 -11.66
C ILE A 87 -24.97 -1.94 -12.56
N ASP A 88 -24.12 -2.81 -12.06
CA ASP A 88 -23.07 -3.39 -12.88
C ASP A 88 -23.68 -4.54 -13.71
N GLY A 89 -23.54 -4.47 -15.06
CA GLY A 89 -23.96 -5.52 -15.96
C GLY A 89 -23.06 -6.75 -15.90
N GLU A 90 -23.20 -7.67 -16.86
CA GLU A 90 -22.33 -8.84 -16.95
C GLU A 90 -20.85 -8.44 -17.05
N TYR A 91 -20.01 -9.12 -16.30
CA TYR A 91 -18.57 -8.92 -16.31
C TYR A 91 -17.90 -9.83 -17.36
N GLU A 92 -17.19 -9.25 -18.33
CA GLU A 92 -16.50 -10.01 -19.37
C GLU A 92 -15.10 -10.45 -19.00
N ASP A 93 -14.37 -9.57 -18.32
CA ASP A 93 -12.94 -9.73 -18.00
C ASP A 93 -12.69 -9.94 -16.49
N GLY A 94 -13.74 -10.18 -15.70
CA GLY A 94 -13.66 -10.31 -14.25
C GLY A 94 -13.30 -9.01 -13.52
N ARG A 95 -13.51 -7.84 -14.16
CA ARG A 95 -13.27 -6.52 -13.54
C ARG A 95 -14.31 -5.48 -13.94
N HIS A 96 -14.56 -5.35 -15.24
CA HIS A 96 -15.41 -4.29 -15.75
C HIS A 96 -16.73 -4.89 -16.24
N PRO A 97 -17.86 -4.33 -15.80
CA PRO A 97 -19.12 -4.67 -16.43
C PRO A 97 -19.09 -4.22 -17.90
N LYS A 98 -19.62 -5.03 -18.79
CA LYS A 98 -19.77 -4.70 -20.22
C LYS A 98 -20.46 -3.37 -20.43
N GLN A 99 -21.42 -3.10 -19.59
CA GLN A 99 -22.20 -1.86 -19.56
C GLN A 99 -22.49 -1.47 -18.13
N VAL A 100 -22.34 -0.20 -17.84
CA VAL A 100 -22.81 0.41 -16.59
C VAL A 100 -24.17 1.01 -16.88
N GLU A 101 -25.18 0.54 -16.19
CA GLU A 101 -26.51 1.12 -16.24
C GLU A 101 -26.72 2.02 -15.01
N PHE A 102 -27.02 3.29 -15.26
CA PHE A 102 -27.34 4.21 -14.16
C PHE A 102 -28.73 3.95 -13.65
N THR A 103 -28.87 3.92 -12.35
CA THR A 103 -30.15 3.75 -11.64
C THR A 103 -30.43 4.96 -10.74
N SER A 104 -31.66 5.11 -10.33
CA SER A 104 -32.05 6.05 -9.28
C SER A 104 -32.21 5.38 -7.91
N ASP A 105 -31.96 4.07 -7.83
CA ASP A 105 -32.13 3.28 -6.62
C ASP A 105 -30.81 3.08 -5.89
N LEU A 106 -30.68 3.68 -4.70
CA LEU A 106 -29.52 3.53 -3.81
C LEU A 106 -29.30 2.06 -3.44
N LEU A 107 -30.33 1.27 -3.23
CA LEU A 107 -30.20 -0.12 -2.81
C LEU A 107 -29.49 -0.97 -3.86
N GLU A 108 -29.74 -0.70 -5.16
CA GLU A 108 -29.04 -1.36 -6.24
C GLU A 108 -27.55 -0.98 -6.27
N ASP A 109 -27.22 0.30 -6.02
CA ASP A 109 -25.82 0.72 -5.90
C ASP A 109 -25.08 0.08 -4.70
N LEU A 110 -25.78 -0.08 -3.58
CA LEU A 110 -25.21 -0.76 -2.41
C LEU A 110 -25.06 -2.28 -2.63
N ARG A 111 -26.01 -2.91 -3.35
CA ARG A 111 -26.04 -4.36 -3.61
C ARG A 111 -24.82 -4.86 -4.41
N ARG A 112 -24.29 -4.05 -5.34
CA ARG A 112 -23.13 -4.41 -6.17
C ARG A 112 -21.79 -4.37 -5.42
N ARG A 113 -21.77 -3.85 -4.18
CA ARG A 113 -20.54 -3.69 -3.40
C ARG A 113 -20.02 -5.03 -2.90
N ASP A 114 -18.76 -5.05 -2.49
CA ASP A 114 -18.06 -6.27 -2.08
C ASP A 114 -18.57 -6.84 -0.75
N PHE A 115 -18.49 -6.06 0.32
CA PHE A 115 -18.79 -6.52 1.68
C PHE A 115 -19.86 -5.65 2.34
N THR A 116 -20.64 -6.27 3.23
CA THR A 116 -21.73 -5.62 3.97
C THR A 116 -21.25 -4.38 4.72
N ILE A 117 -20.06 -4.44 5.33
CA ILE A 117 -19.45 -3.33 6.06
C ILE A 117 -19.06 -2.13 5.18
N ASN A 118 -19.02 -2.31 3.85
CA ASN A 118 -18.79 -1.26 2.85
C ASN A 118 -20.05 -0.92 2.06
N ALA A 119 -21.17 -1.57 2.34
CA ALA A 119 -22.45 -1.37 1.67
C ALA A 119 -23.44 -0.57 2.54
N MET A 120 -22.93 0.44 3.23
CA MET A 120 -23.69 1.37 4.04
C MET A 120 -23.55 2.79 3.49
N ALA A 121 -24.61 3.56 3.56
CA ALA A 121 -24.64 4.96 3.17
C ALA A 121 -25.12 5.84 4.33
N TYR A 122 -24.74 7.12 4.31
CA TYR A 122 -25.13 8.06 5.35
C TYR A 122 -25.39 9.45 4.80
N SER A 123 -26.47 10.08 5.26
CA SER A 123 -26.67 11.53 5.17
C SER A 123 -27.26 12.05 6.48
N HIS A 124 -27.11 13.34 6.78
CA HIS A 124 -27.73 13.92 7.97
C HIS A 124 -29.27 13.87 7.93
N ALA A 125 -29.85 13.96 6.75
CA ALA A 125 -31.30 13.94 6.58
C ALA A 125 -31.93 12.55 6.83
N THR A 126 -31.23 11.48 6.42
CA THR A 126 -31.76 10.10 6.45
C THR A 126 -31.17 9.26 7.58
N GLY A 127 -29.97 9.63 8.07
CA GLY A 127 -29.17 8.77 8.93
C GLY A 127 -28.46 7.67 8.14
N ILE A 128 -28.18 6.54 8.81
CA ILE A 128 -27.53 5.38 8.19
C ILE A 128 -28.55 4.57 7.40
N VAL A 129 -28.24 4.31 6.13
CA VAL A 129 -28.94 3.34 5.28
C VAL A 129 -28.09 2.06 5.26
N ASP A 130 -28.62 1.00 5.85
CA ASP A 130 -27.96 -0.30 6.00
C ASP A 130 -28.94 -1.41 5.61
N ALA A 131 -28.99 -1.75 4.34
CA ALA A 131 -29.90 -2.75 3.80
C ALA A 131 -29.34 -4.19 3.86
N PHE A 132 -28.04 -4.35 4.20
CA PHE A 132 -27.33 -5.61 4.13
C PHE A 132 -26.71 -6.03 5.47
N ASP A 133 -27.17 -5.45 6.58
CA ASP A 133 -26.70 -5.74 7.95
C ASP A 133 -25.23 -5.40 8.21
N GLY A 134 -24.68 -4.39 7.53
CA GLY A 134 -23.30 -3.95 7.69
C GLY A 134 -22.98 -3.50 9.12
N VAL A 135 -23.91 -2.79 9.78
CA VAL A 135 -23.76 -2.38 11.21
C VAL A 135 -23.70 -3.60 12.14
N ALA A 136 -24.50 -4.63 11.88
CA ALA A 136 -24.46 -5.87 12.65
C ALA A 136 -23.13 -6.60 12.46
N ASP A 137 -22.63 -6.68 11.23
CA ASP A 137 -21.34 -7.29 10.92
C ASP A 137 -20.15 -6.48 11.49
N LEU A 138 -20.21 -5.16 11.53
CA LEU A 138 -19.22 -4.33 12.23
C LEU A 138 -19.17 -4.66 13.73
N LYS A 139 -20.32 -4.78 14.38
CA LYS A 139 -20.41 -5.14 15.80
C LYS A 139 -19.89 -6.56 16.05
N ALA A 140 -20.17 -7.48 15.14
CA ALA A 140 -19.72 -8.87 15.19
C ALA A 140 -18.26 -9.05 14.77
N ARG A 141 -17.58 -7.98 14.30
CA ARG A 141 -16.21 -8.00 13.75
C ARG A 141 -16.09 -9.03 12.61
N ARG A 142 -16.98 -8.93 11.63
CA ARG A 142 -17.13 -9.92 10.56
C ARG A 142 -16.97 -9.30 9.19
N ILE A 143 -16.24 -9.99 8.30
CA ILE A 143 -16.18 -9.70 6.86
C ILE A 143 -17.11 -10.67 6.16
N ARG A 144 -18.19 -10.17 5.58
CA ARG A 144 -19.20 -10.94 4.84
C ARG A 144 -19.51 -10.27 3.51
N CYS A 145 -19.61 -11.05 2.44
CA CYS A 145 -20.03 -10.56 1.13
C CYS A 145 -21.48 -10.03 1.17
N VAL A 146 -21.75 -9.04 0.34
CA VAL A 146 -23.13 -8.62 0.04
C VAL A 146 -23.79 -9.71 -0.80
N GLY A 147 -24.83 -10.34 -0.31
CA GLY A 147 -25.51 -11.43 -1.01
C GLY A 147 -24.66 -12.70 -1.09
N ASN A 148 -24.60 -13.33 -2.25
CA ASN A 148 -23.89 -14.58 -2.44
C ASN A 148 -22.39 -14.36 -2.71
N ALA A 149 -21.52 -14.95 -1.89
CA ALA A 149 -20.07 -14.79 -2.00
C ALA A 149 -19.49 -15.30 -3.33
N MET A 150 -20.01 -16.45 -3.84
CA MET A 150 -19.58 -17.00 -5.12
C MET A 150 -19.86 -16.06 -6.28
N GLU A 151 -21.04 -15.41 -6.29
CA GLU A 151 -21.42 -14.43 -7.31
C GLU A 151 -20.52 -13.18 -7.21
N ARG A 152 -20.38 -12.61 -6.01
CA ARG A 152 -19.57 -11.40 -5.77
C ARG A 152 -18.10 -11.58 -6.16
N PHE A 153 -17.53 -12.73 -5.87
CA PHE A 153 -16.14 -13.02 -6.22
C PHE A 153 -15.96 -13.39 -7.70
N THR A 154 -16.97 -13.98 -8.33
CA THR A 154 -16.94 -14.24 -9.78
C THR A 154 -16.97 -12.96 -10.59
N GLU A 155 -17.69 -11.93 -10.15
CA GLU A 155 -17.74 -10.61 -10.80
C GLU A 155 -16.36 -9.93 -10.80
N ASP A 156 -15.67 -9.91 -9.68
CA ASP A 156 -14.31 -9.39 -9.53
C ASP A 156 -13.51 -10.27 -8.56
N ALA A 157 -12.67 -11.12 -9.12
CA ALA A 157 -11.88 -12.06 -8.33
C ALA A 157 -10.90 -11.36 -7.37
N LEU A 158 -10.54 -10.08 -7.58
CA LEU A 158 -9.71 -9.34 -6.62
C LEU A 158 -10.38 -9.21 -5.25
N ARG A 159 -11.70 -9.32 -5.18
CA ARG A 159 -12.46 -9.25 -3.92
C ARG A 159 -12.03 -10.34 -2.93
N ILE A 160 -11.48 -11.48 -3.38
CA ILE A 160 -10.93 -12.51 -2.47
C ILE A 160 -9.72 -11.98 -1.69
N LEU A 161 -8.79 -11.28 -2.35
CA LEU A 161 -7.67 -10.61 -1.67
C LEU A 161 -8.14 -9.45 -0.80
N ARG A 162 -9.17 -8.71 -1.23
CA ARG A 162 -9.76 -7.64 -0.45
C ARG A 162 -10.37 -8.16 0.85
N ALA A 163 -11.00 -9.36 0.85
CA ALA A 163 -11.52 -9.99 2.07
C ALA A 163 -10.40 -10.21 3.11
N ILE A 164 -9.30 -10.84 2.70
CA ILE A 164 -8.13 -11.08 3.57
C ILE A 164 -7.52 -9.76 4.03
N ARG A 165 -7.36 -8.78 3.11
CA ARG A 165 -6.83 -7.47 3.46
C ARG A 165 -7.70 -6.74 4.49
N PHE A 166 -9.02 -6.72 4.32
CA PHE A 166 -9.91 -6.10 5.31
C PHE A 166 -9.87 -6.84 6.65
N SER A 167 -9.82 -8.16 6.63
CA SER A 167 -9.60 -8.95 7.84
C SER A 167 -8.32 -8.52 8.56
N ALA A 168 -7.22 -8.33 7.83
CA ALA A 168 -5.95 -7.88 8.37
C ALA A 168 -5.94 -6.41 8.85
N GLN A 169 -6.67 -5.52 8.18
CA GLN A 169 -6.73 -4.10 8.54
C GLN A 169 -7.65 -3.80 9.71
N LEU A 170 -8.73 -4.57 9.84
CA LEU A 170 -9.78 -4.33 10.83
C LEU A 170 -9.70 -5.28 12.03
N ASP A 171 -8.88 -6.33 11.95
CA ASP A 171 -8.86 -7.44 12.90
C ASP A 171 -10.24 -8.11 13.00
N PHE A 172 -10.84 -8.41 11.85
CA PHE A 172 -12.14 -9.04 11.70
C PHE A 172 -11.99 -10.45 11.15
N GLU A 173 -12.86 -11.36 11.57
CA GLU A 173 -12.93 -12.70 11.02
C GLU A 173 -13.74 -12.70 9.71
N ILE A 174 -13.27 -13.48 8.74
CA ILE A 174 -14.03 -13.68 7.50
C ILE A 174 -15.12 -14.72 7.80
N GLU A 175 -16.38 -14.40 7.43
CA GLU A 175 -17.49 -15.34 7.55
C GLU A 175 -17.18 -16.65 6.81
N LYS A 176 -17.65 -17.78 7.37
CA LYS A 176 -17.32 -19.11 6.86
C LYS A 176 -17.64 -19.31 5.38
N GLU A 177 -18.85 -18.95 4.94
CA GLU A 177 -19.28 -19.10 3.54
C GLU A 177 -18.46 -18.20 2.61
N THR A 178 -18.17 -16.98 3.05
CA THR A 178 -17.31 -16.04 2.34
C THR A 178 -15.88 -16.59 2.24
N PHE A 179 -15.34 -17.18 3.29
CA PHE A 179 -14.00 -17.77 3.30
C PHE A 179 -13.90 -18.99 2.39
N GLU A 180 -14.88 -19.90 2.44
CA GLU A 180 -14.94 -21.07 1.59
C GLU A 180 -15.00 -20.71 0.10
N ALA A 181 -15.71 -19.65 -0.26
CA ALA A 181 -15.79 -19.14 -1.63
C ALA A 181 -14.43 -18.64 -2.17
N ILE A 182 -13.53 -18.15 -1.28
CA ILE A 182 -12.20 -17.66 -1.68
C ILE A 182 -11.43 -18.75 -2.42
N SER A 183 -11.33 -19.94 -1.83
CA SER A 183 -10.56 -21.05 -2.43
C SER A 183 -11.15 -21.52 -3.76
N VAL A 184 -12.46 -21.48 -3.92
CA VAL A 184 -13.13 -21.85 -5.16
C VAL A 184 -12.86 -20.86 -6.28
N ILE A 185 -12.83 -19.56 -5.97
CA ILE A 185 -12.63 -18.47 -6.94
C ILE A 185 -11.15 -18.14 -7.17
N ALA A 186 -10.24 -18.59 -6.32
CA ALA A 186 -8.80 -18.31 -6.43
C ALA A 186 -8.23 -18.47 -7.86
N PRO A 187 -8.59 -19.49 -8.68
CA PRO A 187 -8.13 -19.63 -10.05
C PRO A 187 -8.46 -18.42 -10.95
N ASN A 188 -9.57 -17.72 -10.69
CA ASN A 188 -9.97 -16.55 -11.47
C ASN A 188 -9.02 -15.36 -11.27
N LEU A 189 -8.20 -15.37 -10.23
CA LEU A 189 -7.19 -14.33 -9.99
C LEU A 189 -6.15 -14.27 -11.11
N ALA A 190 -5.97 -15.34 -11.88
CA ALA A 190 -5.12 -15.36 -13.07
C ALA A 190 -5.52 -14.31 -14.13
N LYS A 191 -6.79 -13.89 -14.14
CA LYS A 191 -7.33 -12.85 -15.04
C LYS A 191 -7.13 -11.43 -14.51
N VAL A 192 -6.77 -11.27 -13.24
CA VAL A 192 -6.59 -9.97 -12.61
C VAL A 192 -5.18 -9.45 -12.86
N SER A 193 -5.04 -8.17 -13.16
CA SER A 193 -3.73 -7.56 -13.39
C SER A 193 -2.84 -7.60 -12.15
N LYS A 194 -1.55 -7.79 -12.36
CA LYS A 194 -0.57 -7.89 -11.27
C LYS A 194 -0.46 -6.60 -10.45
N GLU A 195 -0.68 -5.47 -11.08
CA GLU A 195 -0.72 -4.16 -10.44
C GLU A 195 -1.85 -4.06 -9.40
N ARG A 196 -3.02 -4.63 -9.70
CA ARG A 196 -4.13 -4.68 -8.74
C ARG A 196 -3.84 -5.65 -7.59
N ILE A 197 -3.29 -6.81 -7.91
CA ILE A 197 -2.92 -7.83 -6.91
C ILE A 197 -1.88 -7.27 -5.94
N GLN A 198 -0.80 -6.66 -6.46
CA GLN A 198 0.26 -6.12 -5.62
C GLN A 198 -0.21 -4.99 -4.70
N MET A 199 -1.18 -4.17 -5.14
CA MET A 199 -1.76 -3.13 -4.29
C MET A 199 -2.49 -3.70 -3.08
N GLU A 200 -3.26 -4.78 -3.25
CA GLU A 200 -3.96 -5.43 -2.13
C GLU A 200 -2.95 -6.14 -1.19
N LEU A 201 -1.95 -6.83 -1.74
CA LEU A 201 -0.89 -7.46 -0.95
C LEU A 201 -0.07 -6.43 -0.16
N THR A 202 0.28 -5.30 -0.78
CA THR A 202 0.99 -4.21 -0.10
C THR A 202 0.16 -3.64 1.06
N LYS A 203 -1.14 -3.38 0.84
CA LYS A 203 -2.04 -2.92 1.89
C LYS A 203 -2.21 -3.94 3.02
N LEU A 204 -2.20 -5.23 2.68
CA LEU A 204 -2.26 -6.32 3.65
C LEU A 204 -0.98 -6.35 4.51
N LEU A 205 0.19 -6.34 3.87
CA LEU A 205 1.47 -6.33 4.59
C LEU A 205 1.64 -5.07 5.47
N CYS A 206 1.16 -3.91 5.02
CA CYS A 206 1.19 -2.65 5.78
C CYS A 206 0.03 -2.51 6.79
N SER A 207 -0.76 -3.56 7.00
CA SER A 207 -1.88 -3.55 7.96
C SER A 207 -1.43 -3.74 9.41
N GLU A 208 -2.40 -3.71 10.34
CA GLU A 208 -2.21 -4.03 11.75
C GLU A 208 -1.90 -5.53 11.98
N HIS A 209 -2.40 -6.40 11.09
CA HIS A 209 -2.27 -7.86 11.18
C HIS A 209 -1.65 -8.45 9.90
N PRO A 210 -0.36 -8.09 9.58
CA PRO A 210 0.29 -8.56 8.36
C PRO A 210 0.53 -10.07 8.33
N GLU A 211 0.49 -10.75 9.48
CA GLU A 211 0.58 -12.20 9.59
C GLU A 211 -0.59 -12.93 8.90
N LYS A 212 -1.69 -12.24 8.64
CA LYS A 212 -2.81 -12.78 7.84
C LYS A 212 -2.47 -13.02 6.36
N ILE A 213 -1.27 -12.63 5.93
CA ILE A 213 -0.72 -13.07 4.62
C ILE A 213 -0.71 -14.59 4.48
N ARG A 214 -0.67 -15.34 5.59
CA ARG A 214 -0.79 -16.81 5.60
C ARG A 214 -2.07 -17.29 4.92
N GLU A 215 -3.18 -16.57 5.08
CA GLU A 215 -4.48 -16.94 4.48
C GLU A 215 -4.42 -16.92 2.95
N VAL A 216 -3.54 -16.11 2.35
CA VAL A 216 -3.28 -16.11 0.91
C VAL A 216 -2.70 -17.46 0.44
N TYR A 217 -1.93 -18.14 1.30
CA TYR A 217 -1.38 -19.46 1.03
C TYR A 217 -2.36 -20.59 1.38
N GLU A 218 -2.97 -20.51 2.54
CA GLU A 218 -3.95 -21.52 3.02
C GLU A 218 -5.16 -21.64 2.10
N THR A 219 -5.59 -20.57 1.47
CA THR A 219 -6.70 -20.55 0.50
C THR A 219 -6.30 -20.90 -0.92
N GLY A 220 -5.00 -21.11 -1.20
CA GLY A 220 -4.49 -21.42 -2.53
C GLY A 220 -4.36 -20.23 -3.49
N ILE A 221 -4.64 -19.01 -3.04
CA ILE A 221 -4.48 -17.77 -3.81
C ILE A 221 -3.04 -17.62 -4.33
N SER A 222 -2.04 -17.95 -3.50
CA SER A 222 -0.62 -17.78 -3.81
C SER A 222 -0.20 -18.41 -5.15
N THR A 223 -0.80 -19.53 -5.53
CA THR A 223 -0.55 -20.22 -6.80
C THR A 223 -0.84 -19.33 -8.01
N TYR A 224 -1.83 -18.45 -7.91
CA TYR A 224 -2.29 -17.56 -8.99
C TYR A 224 -1.68 -16.15 -8.92
N VAL A 225 -0.94 -15.86 -7.86
CA VAL A 225 -0.16 -14.62 -7.75
C VAL A 225 1.06 -14.66 -8.66
N SER A 226 2.01 -15.56 -8.39
CA SER A 226 3.09 -15.94 -9.30
C SER A 226 3.76 -17.23 -8.81
N PRO A 227 4.48 -17.97 -9.67
CA PRO A 227 5.24 -19.14 -9.25
C PRO A 227 6.29 -18.82 -8.18
N ALA A 228 6.99 -17.68 -8.31
CA ALA A 228 7.99 -17.26 -7.34
C ALA A 228 7.37 -16.92 -5.97
N PHE A 229 6.22 -16.25 -5.96
CA PHE A 229 5.46 -15.95 -4.74
C PHE A 229 4.95 -17.23 -4.08
N ALA A 230 4.38 -18.16 -4.86
CA ALA A 230 3.86 -19.44 -4.34
C ALA A 230 4.94 -20.32 -3.71
N ALA A 231 6.19 -20.22 -4.20
CA ALA A 231 7.33 -20.99 -3.71
C ALA A 231 8.00 -20.45 -2.45
N LEU A 232 7.55 -19.30 -1.90
CA LEU A 232 8.12 -18.73 -0.69
C LEU A 232 7.84 -19.65 0.53
N ASP A 233 8.81 -19.74 1.41
CA ASP A 233 8.66 -20.39 2.72
C ASP A 233 7.92 -19.46 3.69
N TRP A 234 6.66 -19.21 3.40
CA TRP A 234 5.82 -18.24 4.10
C TRP A 234 5.62 -18.55 5.59
N GLN A 235 5.79 -19.82 6.01
CA GLN A 235 5.69 -20.22 7.41
C GLN A 235 6.83 -19.64 8.25
N ASN A 236 7.97 -19.38 7.61
CA ASN A 236 9.13 -18.71 8.20
C ASN A 236 9.18 -17.20 7.91
N ALA A 237 8.12 -16.62 7.35
CA ALA A 237 8.01 -15.17 7.15
C ALA A 237 7.99 -14.44 8.50
N ARG A 238 8.81 -13.38 8.60
CA ARG A 238 8.98 -12.62 9.86
C ARG A 238 8.25 -11.26 9.80
N VAL A 239 7.20 -11.16 9.01
CA VAL A 239 6.38 -9.96 8.98
C VAL A 239 5.56 -9.88 10.27
N SER A 240 5.54 -8.72 10.89
CA SER A 240 4.95 -8.52 12.22
C SER A 240 4.35 -7.12 12.35
N ALA A 241 3.32 -6.99 13.16
CA ALA A 241 2.71 -5.71 13.54
C ALA A 241 3.71 -4.76 14.25
N ALA A 242 4.73 -5.31 14.91
CA ALA A 242 5.76 -4.54 15.60
C ALA A 242 6.67 -3.73 14.65
N LEU A 243 6.79 -4.14 13.38
CA LEU A 243 7.55 -3.40 12.39
C LEU A 243 6.79 -2.15 11.93
N PRO A 244 7.50 -1.07 11.52
CA PRO A 244 6.86 0.09 10.91
C PRO A 244 5.98 -0.28 9.72
N LYS A 245 4.87 0.45 9.51
CA LYS A 245 3.96 0.24 8.37
C LYS A 245 4.52 0.85 7.08
N GLU A 246 5.80 0.76 6.89
CA GLU A 246 6.50 1.23 5.70
C GLU A 246 6.56 0.11 4.65
N LYS A 247 6.22 0.45 3.42
CA LYS A 247 6.13 -0.49 2.30
C LYS A 247 7.41 -1.33 2.14
N TYR A 248 8.57 -0.70 2.16
CA TYR A 248 9.85 -1.39 1.94
C TYR A 248 10.19 -2.36 3.06
N VAL A 249 10.02 -1.92 4.33
CA VAL A 249 10.26 -2.74 5.52
C VAL A 249 9.32 -3.95 5.53
N ARG A 250 8.03 -3.75 5.27
CA ARG A 250 7.03 -4.83 5.30
C ARG A 250 7.24 -5.85 4.18
N TRP A 251 7.54 -5.40 2.97
CA TRP A 251 7.90 -6.31 1.87
C TRP A 251 9.21 -7.05 2.15
N ALA A 252 10.25 -6.38 2.66
CA ALA A 252 11.51 -7.01 3.00
C ALA A 252 11.34 -8.05 4.14
N ALA A 253 10.59 -7.71 5.19
CA ALA A 253 10.29 -8.61 6.29
C ALA A 253 9.58 -9.89 5.83
N PHE A 254 8.68 -9.77 4.86
CA PHE A 254 8.00 -10.90 4.26
C PHE A 254 8.94 -11.70 3.33
N LEU A 255 9.63 -11.02 2.39
CA LEU A 255 10.38 -11.66 1.33
C LEU A 255 11.71 -12.28 1.76
N ARG A 256 12.26 -11.92 2.94
CA ARG A 256 13.46 -12.57 3.45
C ARG A 256 13.28 -14.08 3.70
N CYS A 257 12.05 -14.59 3.79
CA CYS A 257 11.76 -16.02 3.81
C CYS A 257 12.03 -16.72 2.47
N GLY A 258 12.32 -15.99 1.40
CA GLY A 258 12.60 -16.51 0.06
C GLY A 258 14.04 -17.01 -0.14
N ASN A 259 14.87 -17.02 0.90
CA ASN A 259 16.25 -17.55 0.96
C ASN A 259 17.27 -16.84 0.05
N SER A 260 16.89 -15.85 -0.76
CA SER A 260 17.85 -15.01 -1.50
C SER A 260 17.24 -13.66 -1.92
N PRO A 261 18.09 -12.61 -2.06
CA PRO A 261 17.65 -11.32 -2.62
C PRO A 261 17.14 -11.44 -4.06
N GLU A 262 17.66 -12.37 -4.84
CA GLU A 262 17.23 -12.62 -6.23
C GLU A 262 15.81 -13.15 -6.28
N ASN A 263 15.42 -14.03 -5.36
CA ASN A 263 14.03 -14.50 -5.25
C ASN A 263 13.09 -13.36 -4.87
N ALA A 264 13.49 -12.49 -3.95
CA ALA A 264 12.72 -11.29 -3.61
C ALA A 264 12.51 -10.39 -4.83
N VAL A 265 13.57 -10.11 -5.59
CA VAL A 265 13.49 -9.34 -6.84
C VAL A 265 12.55 -10.00 -7.85
N ARG A 266 12.61 -11.32 -7.99
CA ARG A 266 11.75 -12.07 -8.91
C ARG A 266 10.27 -11.91 -8.54
N VAL A 267 9.92 -12.08 -7.26
CA VAL A 267 8.54 -11.89 -6.78
C VAL A 267 8.04 -10.48 -7.07
N LEU A 268 8.85 -9.45 -6.76
CA LEU A 268 8.45 -8.06 -6.96
C LEU A 268 8.30 -7.70 -8.44
N ARG A 269 9.14 -8.25 -9.32
CA ARG A 269 9.01 -8.09 -10.78
C ARG A 269 7.77 -8.79 -11.34
N ASP A 270 7.50 -10.01 -10.90
CA ASP A 270 6.30 -10.75 -11.29
C ASP A 270 5.02 -9.97 -10.91
N LEU A 271 5.05 -9.28 -9.78
CA LEU A 271 3.98 -8.42 -9.29
C LEU A 271 4.01 -7.00 -9.86
N LYS A 272 4.99 -6.68 -10.71
CA LYS A 272 5.14 -5.37 -11.37
C LYS A 272 5.25 -4.19 -10.40
N LEU A 273 5.99 -4.37 -9.31
CA LEU A 273 6.37 -3.26 -8.44
C LEU A 273 7.30 -2.31 -9.20
N ASP A 274 7.35 -1.05 -8.76
CA ASP A 274 8.26 -0.05 -9.30
C ASP A 274 9.73 -0.35 -9.00
N ASN A 275 10.64 0.16 -9.83
CA ASN A 275 12.06 -0.10 -9.72
C ASN A 275 12.68 0.38 -8.41
N GLU A 276 12.17 1.46 -7.83
CA GLU A 276 12.63 1.96 -6.53
C GLU A 276 12.31 0.96 -5.43
N THR A 277 11.07 0.45 -5.40
CA THR A 277 10.66 -0.60 -4.45
C THR A 277 11.52 -1.85 -4.61
N ILE A 278 11.72 -2.30 -5.84
CA ILE A 278 12.55 -3.50 -6.12
C ILE A 278 13.97 -3.30 -5.61
N SER A 279 14.59 -2.15 -5.89
CA SER A 279 15.97 -1.85 -5.47
C SER A 279 16.10 -1.78 -3.95
N ARG A 280 15.24 -1.03 -3.28
CA ARG A 280 15.26 -0.85 -1.83
C ARG A 280 15.00 -2.17 -1.09
N VAL A 281 13.99 -2.92 -1.50
CA VAL A 281 13.70 -4.23 -0.89
C VAL A 281 14.82 -5.22 -1.12
N LYS A 282 15.44 -5.25 -2.32
CA LYS A 282 16.62 -6.08 -2.59
C LYS A 282 17.74 -5.78 -1.60
N THR A 283 18.07 -4.50 -1.39
CA THR A 283 19.10 -4.08 -0.44
C THR A 283 18.73 -4.51 0.97
N LEU A 284 17.50 -4.26 1.41
CA LEU A 284 17.03 -4.67 2.75
C LEU A 284 17.11 -6.18 2.97
N VAL A 285 16.71 -6.99 1.98
CA VAL A 285 16.80 -8.46 2.08
C VAL A 285 18.27 -8.94 2.07
N THR A 286 19.14 -8.26 1.31
CA THR A 286 20.58 -8.59 1.29
C THR A 286 21.23 -8.39 2.66
N TRP A 287 20.84 -7.35 3.38
CA TRP A 287 21.39 -7.00 4.68
C TRP A 287 20.49 -7.43 5.87
N ALA A 288 19.41 -8.15 5.59
CA ALA A 288 18.57 -8.71 6.64
C ALA A 288 19.41 -9.66 7.54
N ASP A 289 19.17 -9.56 8.84
CA ASP A 289 19.88 -10.34 9.88
C ASP A 289 21.41 -10.05 9.99
N VAL A 290 21.93 -9.05 9.27
CA VAL A 290 23.31 -8.57 9.45
C VAL A 290 23.31 -7.43 10.47
N THR A 291 24.05 -7.60 11.55
CA THR A 291 24.24 -6.56 12.58
C THR A 291 25.69 -6.14 12.57
N PRO A 292 26.01 -4.85 12.38
CA PRO A 292 27.39 -4.37 12.48
C PRO A 292 27.88 -4.52 13.93
N ALA A 293 29.18 -4.65 14.10
CA ALA A 293 29.76 -4.44 15.40
C ALA A 293 29.50 -3.01 15.88
N ALA A 294 29.45 -2.79 17.20
CA ALA A 294 29.29 -1.46 17.79
C ALA A 294 30.58 -0.66 17.68
N ASP A 295 31.03 -0.45 16.47
CA ASP A 295 32.27 0.25 16.08
C ASP A 295 31.97 1.23 14.94
N GLU A 296 32.45 2.47 15.04
CA GLU A 296 32.17 3.51 14.06
C GLU A 296 32.61 3.16 12.65
N ALA A 297 33.77 2.50 12.49
CA ALA A 297 34.29 2.14 11.18
C ALA A 297 33.40 1.09 10.49
N GLU A 298 32.94 0.10 11.26
CA GLU A 298 32.02 -0.94 10.77
C GLU A 298 30.66 -0.35 10.38
N VAL A 299 30.12 0.52 11.24
CA VAL A 299 28.85 1.22 10.97
C VAL A 299 28.98 2.11 9.73
N ARG A 300 30.06 2.92 9.60
CA ARG A 300 30.31 3.74 8.39
C ARG A 300 30.41 2.88 7.13
N ARG A 301 31.14 1.77 7.18
CA ARG A 301 31.29 0.86 6.03
C ARG A 301 29.93 0.31 5.60
N MET A 302 29.10 -0.10 6.55
CA MET A 302 27.78 -0.62 6.24
C MET A 302 26.84 0.47 5.72
N MET A 303 26.88 1.69 6.30
CA MET A 303 26.13 2.85 5.82
C MET A 303 26.54 3.24 4.39
N SER A 304 27.81 3.11 4.02
CA SER A 304 28.31 3.44 2.67
C SER A 304 27.79 2.51 1.57
N CYS A 305 27.22 1.37 1.94
CA CYS A 305 26.69 0.38 0.98
C CYS A 305 25.28 0.68 0.52
N MET A 306 24.60 1.68 1.09
CA MET A 306 23.18 1.98 0.80
C MET A 306 22.84 3.44 0.99
N GLU A 307 21.68 3.85 0.45
CA GLU A 307 21.16 5.20 0.66
C GLU A 307 20.72 5.41 2.12
N PRO A 308 20.78 6.66 2.64
CA PRO A 308 20.43 6.96 4.03
C PRO A 308 19.03 6.47 4.46
N GLU A 309 18.04 6.62 3.58
CA GLU A 309 16.66 6.20 3.83
C GLU A 309 16.53 4.66 3.90
N VAL A 310 17.33 3.95 3.10
CA VAL A 310 17.37 2.48 3.14
C VAL A 310 18.02 2.00 4.43
N TRP A 311 19.06 2.72 4.90
CA TRP A 311 19.67 2.44 6.19
C TRP A 311 18.68 2.59 7.35
N ASP A 312 17.86 3.65 7.35
CA ASP A 312 16.84 3.84 8.37
C ASP A 312 15.83 2.69 8.37
N SER A 313 15.37 2.27 7.19
CA SER A 313 14.50 1.10 7.03
C SER A 313 15.17 -0.19 7.51
N LEU A 314 16.49 -0.36 7.30
CA LEU A 314 17.24 -1.53 7.75
C LEU A 314 17.36 -1.58 9.27
N MET A 315 17.59 -0.44 9.92
CA MET A 315 17.63 -0.36 11.38
C MET A 315 16.32 -0.84 12.01
N GLU A 316 15.19 -0.47 11.40
CA GLU A 316 13.87 -0.93 11.84
C GLU A 316 13.66 -2.42 11.56
N LEU A 317 14.01 -2.88 10.34
CA LEU A 317 13.86 -4.28 9.94
C LEU A 317 14.64 -5.25 10.83
N ASN A 318 15.87 -4.90 11.16
CA ASN A 318 16.77 -5.74 11.97
C ASN A 318 16.65 -5.46 13.48
N GLY A 319 15.93 -4.40 13.88
CA GLY A 319 15.75 -4.03 15.28
C GLY A 319 17.06 -3.64 15.97
N TYR A 320 17.90 -2.83 15.31
CA TYR A 320 19.18 -2.41 15.90
C TYR A 320 18.99 -1.69 17.24
N GLY A 321 19.82 -2.08 18.21
CA GLY A 321 19.81 -1.50 19.55
C GLY A 321 20.26 -0.04 19.59
N GLN A 322 20.06 0.62 20.74
CA GLN A 322 20.34 2.03 20.93
C GLN A 322 21.81 2.39 20.66
N GLU A 323 22.75 1.52 21.00
CA GLU A 323 24.17 1.72 20.76
C GLU A 323 24.51 1.97 19.28
N ILE A 324 23.96 1.14 18.36
CA ILE A 324 24.13 1.35 16.92
C ILE A 324 23.43 2.64 16.45
N ARG A 325 22.24 2.93 16.97
CA ARG A 325 21.49 4.15 16.63
C ARG A 325 22.23 5.41 17.06
N ASP A 326 22.89 5.40 18.21
CA ASP A 326 23.70 6.50 18.70
C ASP A 326 24.96 6.70 17.84
N LEU A 327 25.63 5.64 17.42
CA LEU A 327 26.74 5.71 16.48
C LEU A 327 26.32 6.31 15.13
N VAL A 328 25.19 5.88 14.57
CA VAL A 328 24.63 6.44 13.33
C VAL A 328 24.34 7.94 13.48
N THR A 329 23.76 8.33 14.58
CA THR A 329 23.48 9.75 14.90
C THR A 329 24.78 10.55 14.94
N THR A 330 25.78 10.07 15.64
CA THR A 330 27.11 10.71 15.75
C THR A 330 27.78 10.85 14.39
N ILE A 331 27.79 9.79 13.58
CA ILE A 331 28.36 9.79 12.23
C ILE A 331 27.68 10.82 11.32
N ARG A 332 26.34 10.89 11.38
CA ARG A 332 25.54 11.85 10.59
C ARG A 332 25.74 13.30 11.06
N GLU A 333 25.73 13.56 12.35
CA GLU A 333 25.94 14.91 12.91
C GLU A 333 27.32 15.44 12.61
N ARG A 334 28.32 14.58 12.58
CA ARG A 334 29.70 14.92 12.23
C ARG A 334 29.89 15.12 10.74
N GLY A 335 29.00 14.59 9.90
CA GLY A 335 29.08 14.63 8.45
C GLY A 335 30.22 13.77 7.89
N ASP A 336 30.42 12.58 8.46
CA ASP A 336 31.46 11.65 8.01
C ASP A 336 31.28 11.30 6.52
N CYS A 337 32.39 11.14 5.81
CA CYS A 337 32.40 10.72 4.41
C CYS A 337 31.96 9.26 4.27
N LEU A 338 30.85 9.04 3.57
CA LEU A 338 30.29 7.71 3.32
C LEU A 338 30.29 7.32 1.83
N SER A 339 30.70 8.23 0.95
CA SER A 339 30.64 7.99 -0.50
C SER A 339 31.80 8.65 -1.24
N LEU A 340 32.10 8.15 -2.44
CA LEU A 340 33.08 8.79 -3.34
C LEU A 340 32.79 10.26 -3.64
N LYS A 341 31.52 10.66 -3.56
CA LYS A 341 31.10 12.05 -3.77
C LYS A 341 31.53 12.97 -2.62
N GLU A 342 31.63 12.43 -1.42
CA GLU A 342 31.99 13.16 -0.20
C GLU A 342 33.49 13.11 0.10
N LEU A 343 34.24 12.21 -0.60
CA LEU A 343 35.69 12.11 -0.45
C LEU A 343 36.37 13.46 -0.80
N ALA A 344 37.33 13.91 0.00
CA ALA A 344 38.04 15.17 -0.19
C ALA A 344 38.85 15.16 -1.50
N VAL A 345 39.49 14.03 -1.83
CA VAL A 345 40.22 13.82 -3.08
C VAL A 345 39.28 13.41 -4.19
N LYS A 346 39.37 14.10 -5.34
CA LYS A 346 38.58 13.85 -6.56
C LYS A 346 39.46 13.32 -7.69
N GLY A 347 38.84 12.77 -8.71
CA GLY A 347 39.58 12.30 -9.89
C GLY A 347 40.48 13.35 -10.52
N GLN A 348 40.15 14.65 -10.45
CA GLN A 348 41.01 15.74 -10.92
C GLN A 348 42.29 15.91 -10.09
N ASP A 349 42.20 15.69 -8.77
CA ASP A 349 43.36 15.75 -7.87
C ASP A 349 44.34 14.63 -8.22
N LEU A 350 43.81 13.42 -8.50
CA LEU A 350 44.64 12.28 -8.94
C LEU A 350 45.30 12.51 -10.31
N ILE A 351 44.61 13.17 -11.24
CA ILE A 351 45.20 13.55 -12.52
C ILE A 351 46.34 14.53 -12.30
N ALA A 352 46.17 15.53 -11.44
CA ALA A 352 47.22 16.48 -11.07
C ALA A 352 48.42 15.79 -10.40
N ALA A 353 48.20 14.68 -9.67
CA ALA A 353 49.25 13.84 -9.11
C ALA A 353 49.85 12.85 -10.12
N GLY A 354 49.44 12.85 -11.38
CA GLY A 354 50.02 12.04 -12.46
C GLY A 354 49.30 10.71 -12.73
N VAL A 355 48.18 10.45 -12.10
CA VAL A 355 47.38 9.25 -12.35
C VAL A 355 46.62 9.39 -13.66
N LYS A 356 46.70 8.40 -14.54
CA LYS A 356 45.97 8.43 -15.82
C LYS A 356 44.50 8.16 -15.63
N PRO A 357 43.58 8.86 -16.33
CA PRO A 357 42.16 8.53 -16.34
C PRO A 357 41.90 7.08 -16.77
N GLY A 358 41.14 6.35 -15.99
CA GLY A 358 40.82 4.95 -16.29
C GLY A 358 40.47 4.12 -15.07
N LYS A 359 40.48 2.80 -15.22
CA LYS A 359 40.09 1.84 -14.19
C LYS A 359 40.97 1.97 -12.92
N GLU A 360 42.26 2.23 -13.07
CA GLU A 360 43.20 2.42 -11.97
C GLU A 360 42.78 3.58 -11.04
N MET A 361 42.38 4.74 -11.65
CA MET A 361 41.86 5.87 -10.88
C MET A 361 40.66 5.50 -10.01
N GLY A 362 39.72 4.70 -10.56
CA GLY A 362 38.57 4.21 -9.82
C GLY A 362 39.00 3.34 -8.62
N THR A 363 39.98 2.46 -8.81
CA THR A 363 40.52 1.62 -7.75
C THR A 363 41.13 2.47 -6.63
N ILE A 364 41.96 3.47 -6.98
CA ILE A 364 42.57 4.36 -5.99
C ILE A 364 41.51 5.12 -5.19
N LEU A 365 40.49 5.68 -5.86
CA LEU A 365 39.40 6.39 -5.15
C LEU A 365 38.64 5.47 -4.19
N HIS A 366 38.43 4.20 -4.54
CA HIS A 366 37.81 3.22 -3.65
C HIS A 366 38.71 2.87 -2.46
N GLU A 367 40.02 2.73 -2.67
CA GLU A 367 40.98 2.48 -1.59
C GLU A 367 41.04 3.66 -0.61
N LEU A 368 41.03 4.90 -1.13
CA LEU A 368 40.96 6.12 -0.32
C LEU A 368 39.65 6.17 0.48
N LEU A 369 38.51 5.83 -0.14
CA LEU A 369 37.24 5.76 0.58
C LEU A 369 37.28 4.71 1.70
N GLU A 370 37.80 3.50 1.42
CA GLU A 370 37.94 2.46 2.44
C GLU A 370 38.83 2.90 3.61
N HIS A 371 39.88 3.70 3.33
CA HIS A 371 40.71 4.30 4.37
C HIS A 371 39.87 5.30 5.23
N VAL A 372 39.18 6.23 4.58
CA VAL A 372 38.37 7.25 5.27
C VAL A 372 37.22 6.63 6.07
N LEU A 373 36.60 5.54 5.58
CA LEU A 373 35.59 4.81 6.34
C LEU A 373 36.15 4.23 7.64
N LYS A 374 37.43 3.90 7.69
CA LYS A 374 38.12 3.46 8.92
C LYS A 374 38.49 4.64 9.80
N VAL A 375 39.07 5.69 9.20
CA VAL A 375 39.62 6.86 9.90
C VAL A 375 38.99 8.13 9.29
N SER A 376 37.81 8.49 9.78
CA SER A 376 37.02 9.60 9.19
C SER A 376 37.73 10.95 9.19
N GLN A 377 38.66 11.14 10.13
CA GLN A 377 39.44 12.37 10.28
C GLN A 377 40.42 12.61 9.13
N ASP A 378 40.80 11.55 8.40
CA ASP A 378 41.78 11.61 7.31
C ASP A 378 41.13 12.06 5.99
N ASN A 379 39.85 12.44 5.97
CA ASN A 379 39.18 12.94 4.76
C ASN A 379 39.61 14.39 4.43
N GLU A 380 40.90 14.58 4.24
CA GLU A 380 41.53 15.84 3.87
C GLU A 380 42.49 15.63 2.71
N LYS A 381 42.54 16.58 1.75
CA LYS A 381 43.39 16.46 0.54
C LYS A 381 44.88 16.29 0.83
N GLU A 382 45.33 16.87 1.94
CA GLU A 382 46.74 16.82 2.36
C GLU A 382 47.12 15.53 3.00
N THR A 383 46.14 14.79 3.52
CA THR A 383 46.32 13.51 4.21
C THR A 383 46.17 12.33 3.26
N LEU A 384 45.28 12.43 2.27
CA LEU A 384 44.99 11.39 1.28
C LEU A 384 45.85 11.51 0.04
#